data_b66a61e518e162dec017de9da124cf1a
#
_entry.id   b66a61e518e162dec017de9da124cf1a
#
_cell.length_a   1.000
_cell.length_b   1.000
_cell.length_c   1.000
_cell.angle_alpha   90.00
_cell.angle_beta   90.00
_cell.angle_gamma   90.00
#
_symmetry.space_group_name_H-M   'P 1'
#
loop_
_entity.id
_entity.type
_entity.pdbx_description
1 polymer ?
#
loop_
_entity_poly.entity_id
_entity_poly.type
_entity_poly.pdbx_seq_one_letter_code
_entity_poly.pdbx_strand_id
1 'polypeptide(L)'
;MSKIDTTYWKEFYVGKFFDFQRGKVKKLQSLEKGTTPVIAAARSKQGIAGYYDVEPVYRNQITISCNGVGCGSSFYHDYPFNVNGDAIVSIDKMFISEKAKQFICCILDGVLTRKYSYEEKCSPEKATKEKILLPATPAGEPDWKYMEMYMRGVEAIAKEKIALLTKKNQEPVQQTNLVNYGTVNIYEK
;
A
#
# COMPACT_ATOMS: atom_id res chain seq x y z
N MET A 1 5.31 14.30 12.27
CA MET A 1 5.68 14.67 10.89
C MET A 1 5.11 16.04 10.59
N SER A 2 5.92 16.97 10.08
CA SER A 2 5.43 18.24 9.54
C SER A 2 4.57 17.98 8.30
N LYS A 3 3.61 18.88 8.04
CA LYS A 3 2.80 18.85 6.81
C LYS A 3 3.74 18.95 5.60
N ILE A 4 3.51 18.11 4.59
CA ILE A 4 4.30 18.18 3.35
C ILE A 4 4.01 19.49 2.65
N ASP A 5 5.03 20.25 2.30
CA ASP A 5 4.90 21.43 1.45
C ASP A 5 4.72 20.99 -0.01
N THR A 6 3.59 21.33 -0.58
CA THR A 6 3.22 20.99 -1.97
C THR A 6 3.29 22.18 -2.93
N THR A 7 3.89 23.30 -2.50
CA THR A 7 3.93 24.55 -3.28
C THR A 7 4.56 24.38 -4.68
N TYR A 8 5.56 23.51 -4.79
CA TYR A 8 6.28 23.24 -6.05
C TYR A 8 5.84 21.95 -6.74
N TRP A 9 4.71 21.36 -6.33
CA TRP A 9 4.19 20.18 -6.99
C TRP A 9 3.50 20.54 -8.30
N LYS A 10 3.61 19.66 -9.28
CA LYS A 10 2.97 19.80 -10.60
C LYS A 10 2.14 18.57 -10.93
N GLU A 11 1.17 18.77 -11.82
CA GLU A 11 0.35 17.67 -12.35
C GLU A 11 1.12 16.91 -13.43
N PHE A 12 1.09 15.57 -13.32
CA PHE A 12 1.62 14.66 -14.31
C PHE A 12 0.59 13.60 -14.66
N TYR A 13 0.49 13.26 -15.94
CA TYR A 13 -0.28 12.08 -16.35
C TYR A 13 0.42 10.81 -15.89
N VAL A 14 -0.35 9.89 -15.26
CA VAL A 14 0.17 8.59 -14.79
C VAL A 14 0.75 7.79 -15.95
N GLY A 15 0.13 7.88 -17.13
CA GLY A 15 0.59 7.26 -18.36
C GLY A 15 1.94 7.75 -18.89
N LYS A 16 2.51 8.84 -18.33
CA LYS A 16 3.91 9.22 -18.60
C LYS A 16 4.89 8.18 -18.02
N PHE A 17 4.50 7.54 -16.91
CA PHE A 17 5.36 6.67 -16.12
C PHE A 17 5.04 5.19 -16.25
N PHE A 18 3.74 4.87 -16.39
CA PHE A 18 3.25 3.50 -16.36
C PHE A 18 2.23 3.25 -17.47
N ASP A 19 2.29 2.06 -18.04
CA ASP A 19 1.11 1.41 -18.61
C ASP A 19 0.47 0.53 -17.53
N PHE A 20 -0.77 0.09 -17.76
CA PHE A 20 -1.46 -0.83 -16.87
C PHE A 20 -2.03 -2.01 -17.65
N GLN A 21 -1.99 -3.18 -17.04
CA GLN A 21 -2.64 -4.36 -17.60
C GLN A 21 -3.47 -5.09 -16.55
N ARG A 22 -4.55 -5.75 -17.00
CA ARG A 22 -5.35 -6.58 -16.10
C ARG A 22 -4.59 -7.83 -15.70
N GLY A 23 -4.82 -8.26 -14.46
CA GLY A 23 -4.34 -9.55 -14.00
C GLY A 23 -4.93 -10.70 -14.83
N LYS A 24 -4.17 -11.78 -14.96
CA LYS A 24 -4.52 -12.94 -15.80
C LYS A 24 -5.00 -14.14 -14.99
N VAL A 25 -4.75 -14.17 -13.69
CA VAL A 25 -5.19 -15.28 -12.82
C VAL A 25 -6.72 -15.27 -12.73
N LYS A 26 -7.34 -16.42 -13.03
CA LYS A 26 -8.79 -16.60 -13.03
C LYS A 26 -9.17 -17.72 -12.05
N LYS A 27 -10.45 -17.73 -11.62
CA LYS A 27 -11.05 -18.80 -10.83
C LYS A 27 -10.24 -19.16 -9.59
N LEU A 28 -9.97 -18.20 -8.72
CA LEU A 28 -9.16 -18.40 -7.49
C LEU A 28 -9.62 -19.61 -6.66
N GLN A 29 -10.93 -19.92 -6.67
CA GLN A 29 -11.51 -21.02 -5.92
C GLN A 29 -11.07 -22.41 -6.42
N SER A 30 -10.61 -22.51 -7.67
CA SER A 30 -10.14 -23.76 -8.30
C SER A 30 -8.62 -23.91 -8.29
N LEU A 31 -7.89 -22.95 -7.75
CA LEU A 31 -6.43 -23.00 -7.65
C LEU A 31 -6.00 -23.77 -6.40
N GLU A 32 -4.96 -24.55 -6.52
CA GLU A 32 -4.29 -25.20 -5.39
C GLU A 32 -3.63 -24.14 -4.51
N LYS A 33 -3.57 -24.43 -3.20
CA LYS A 33 -2.85 -23.58 -2.26
C LYS A 33 -1.35 -23.71 -2.46
N GLY A 34 -0.64 -22.60 -2.35
CA GLY A 34 0.81 -22.52 -2.55
C GLY A 34 1.41 -21.33 -1.86
N THR A 35 2.52 -20.83 -2.37
CA THR A 35 3.32 -19.77 -1.73
C THR A 35 3.27 -18.42 -2.46
N THR A 36 2.80 -18.38 -3.71
CA THR A 36 2.73 -17.15 -4.49
C THR A 36 1.48 -16.32 -4.10
N PRO A 37 1.65 -15.10 -3.59
CA PRO A 37 0.52 -14.21 -3.33
C PRO A 37 -0.16 -13.80 -4.64
N VAL A 38 -1.49 -13.89 -4.66
CA VAL A 38 -2.31 -13.39 -5.78
C VAL A 38 -3.09 -12.17 -5.32
N ILE A 39 -2.89 -11.08 -6.03
CA ILE A 39 -3.53 -9.79 -5.75
C ILE A 39 -4.87 -9.73 -6.48
N ALA A 40 -5.92 -9.31 -5.79
CA ALA A 40 -7.26 -9.09 -6.33
C ALA A 40 -7.85 -7.76 -5.86
N ALA A 41 -9.10 -7.50 -6.18
CA ALA A 41 -9.78 -6.30 -5.71
C ALA A 41 -10.08 -6.41 -4.21
N ALA A 42 -9.31 -5.68 -3.40
CA ALA A 42 -9.51 -5.58 -1.97
C ALA A 42 -8.98 -4.25 -1.43
N ARG A 43 -9.49 -3.79 -0.29
CA ARG A 43 -9.06 -2.58 0.40
C ARG A 43 -8.07 -2.86 1.55
N SER A 44 -7.90 -4.11 1.91
CA SER A 44 -7.08 -4.54 3.04
C SER A 44 -6.06 -5.58 2.61
N LYS A 45 -5.14 -5.93 3.52
CA LYS A 45 -4.10 -6.95 3.30
C LYS A 45 -3.31 -6.74 2.01
N GLN A 46 -3.05 -5.49 1.64
CA GLN A 46 -2.36 -5.12 0.39
C GLN A 46 -2.99 -5.73 -0.87
N GLY A 47 -4.30 -5.97 -0.88
CA GLY A 47 -4.98 -6.61 -1.99
C GLY A 47 -4.78 -8.13 -2.10
N ILE A 48 -4.05 -8.77 -1.19
CA ILE A 48 -3.77 -10.21 -1.24
C ILE A 48 -5.06 -10.99 -0.99
N ALA A 49 -5.53 -11.72 -2.01
CA ALA A 49 -6.68 -12.61 -1.94
C ALA A 49 -6.31 -13.97 -1.32
N GLY A 50 -5.07 -14.39 -1.45
CA GLY A 50 -4.56 -15.65 -0.92
C GLY A 50 -3.22 -16.02 -1.53
N TYR A 51 -2.72 -17.18 -1.14
CA TYR A 51 -1.48 -17.76 -1.64
C TYR A 51 -1.80 -19.04 -2.41
N TYR A 52 -1.27 -19.14 -3.63
CA TYR A 52 -1.63 -20.21 -4.59
C TYR A 52 -0.39 -20.78 -5.25
N ASP A 53 -0.55 -21.99 -5.79
CA ASP A 53 0.46 -22.65 -6.61
C ASP A 53 0.35 -22.14 -8.07
N VAL A 54 0.91 -20.95 -8.27
CA VAL A 54 0.99 -20.28 -9.57
C VAL A 54 2.37 -19.62 -9.69
N GLU A 55 2.91 -19.58 -10.88
CA GLU A 55 4.16 -18.86 -11.13
C GLU A 55 3.99 -17.35 -10.88
N PRO A 56 4.89 -16.73 -10.11
CA PRO A 56 4.89 -15.28 -9.95
C PRO A 56 5.32 -14.61 -11.26
N VAL A 57 4.59 -13.57 -11.67
CA VAL A 57 4.83 -12.86 -12.94
C VAL A 57 5.40 -11.47 -12.71
N TYR A 58 5.08 -10.86 -11.56
CA TYR A 58 5.40 -9.48 -11.25
C TYR A 58 6.24 -9.36 -9.99
N ARG A 59 7.04 -8.31 -9.94
CA ARG A 59 7.76 -7.84 -8.76
C ARG A 59 8.02 -6.35 -8.87
N ASN A 60 8.12 -5.64 -7.74
CA ASN A 60 8.38 -4.20 -7.71
C ASN A 60 7.38 -3.38 -8.53
N GLN A 61 6.08 -3.74 -8.46
CA GLN A 61 5.02 -3.09 -9.22
C GLN A 61 3.89 -2.59 -8.32
N ILE A 62 3.13 -1.61 -8.85
CA ILE A 62 1.92 -1.08 -8.21
C ILE A 62 0.72 -1.85 -8.76
N THR A 63 -0.18 -2.27 -7.88
CA THR A 63 -1.50 -2.79 -8.28
C THR A 63 -2.59 -1.82 -7.89
N ILE A 64 -3.68 -1.81 -8.67
CA ILE A 64 -4.88 -1.01 -8.42
C ILE A 64 -6.08 -1.93 -8.47
N SER A 65 -6.90 -1.91 -7.42
CA SER A 65 -8.18 -2.62 -7.38
C SER A 65 -9.18 -1.98 -8.33
N CYS A 66 -9.81 -2.77 -9.19
CA CYS A 66 -10.74 -2.27 -10.21
C CYS A 66 -12.21 -2.52 -9.89
N ASN A 67 -12.52 -3.38 -8.93
CA ASN A 67 -13.87 -3.80 -8.59
C ASN A 67 -14.14 -3.67 -7.09
N GLY A 68 -15.43 -3.78 -6.72
CA GLY A 68 -15.88 -3.88 -5.34
C GLY A 68 -15.65 -2.60 -4.52
N VAL A 69 -15.77 -2.75 -3.20
CA VAL A 69 -15.61 -1.66 -2.21
C VAL A 69 -14.20 -1.09 -2.19
N GLY A 70 -13.22 -1.87 -2.66
CA GLY A 70 -11.81 -1.46 -2.72
C GLY A 70 -11.40 -0.76 -4.03
N CYS A 71 -12.35 -0.44 -4.91
CA CYS A 71 -12.03 0.17 -6.21
C CYS A 71 -11.19 1.43 -6.04
N GLY A 72 -10.10 1.55 -6.80
CA GLY A 72 -9.11 2.62 -6.69
C GLY A 72 -7.99 2.37 -5.65
N SER A 73 -8.15 1.43 -4.71
CA SER A 73 -7.08 1.13 -3.75
C SER A 73 -5.82 0.66 -4.45
N SER A 74 -4.71 1.28 -4.11
CA SER A 74 -3.41 1.08 -4.75
C SER A 74 -2.40 0.54 -3.76
N PHE A 75 -1.63 -0.48 -4.16
CA PHE A 75 -0.64 -1.12 -3.32
C PHE A 75 0.66 -1.36 -4.09
N TYR A 76 1.79 -1.11 -3.44
CA TYR A 76 3.11 -1.45 -3.96
C TYR A 76 3.57 -2.79 -3.38
N HIS A 77 4.15 -3.65 -4.24
CA HIS A 77 4.62 -4.98 -3.87
C HIS A 77 6.10 -5.14 -4.26
N ASP A 78 6.98 -5.29 -3.28
CA ASP A 78 8.42 -5.49 -3.45
C ASP A 78 8.82 -6.98 -3.59
N TYR A 79 7.86 -7.88 -3.44
CA TYR A 79 8.00 -9.33 -3.53
C TYR A 79 7.42 -9.89 -4.83
N PRO A 80 7.77 -11.15 -5.21
CA PRO A 80 7.16 -11.82 -6.35
C PRO A 80 5.67 -12.11 -6.12
N PHE A 81 4.82 -11.82 -7.10
CA PHE A 81 3.36 -11.99 -7.01
C PHE A 81 2.70 -12.22 -8.37
N ASN A 82 1.42 -12.58 -8.35
CA ASN A 82 0.56 -12.61 -9.53
C ASN A 82 -0.72 -11.80 -9.28
N VAL A 83 -1.51 -11.53 -10.32
CA VAL A 83 -2.68 -10.63 -10.27
C VAL A 83 -3.90 -11.29 -10.88
N ASN A 84 -5.03 -11.21 -10.17
CA ASN A 84 -6.35 -11.62 -10.64
C ASN A 84 -6.98 -10.55 -11.53
N GLY A 85 -7.94 -10.95 -12.39
CA GLY A 85 -8.62 -10.07 -13.35
C GLY A 85 -9.42 -8.90 -12.74
N ASP A 86 -9.63 -8.87 -11.42
CA ASP A 86 -10.31 -7.78 -10.71
C ASP A 86 -9.37 -6.64 -10.28
N ALA A 87 -8.07 -6.80 -10.53
CA ALA A 87 -7.05 -5.77 -10.32
C ALA A 87 -6.23 -5.55 -11.58
N ILE A 88 -5.59 -4.40 -11.65
CA ILE A 88 -4.60 -4.05 -12.68
C ILE A 88 -3.23 -3.88 -12.05
N VAL A 89 -2.18 -4.07 -12.83
CA VAL A 89 -0.79 -3.93 -12.41
C VAL A 89 -0.07 -2.97 -13.33
N SER A 90 0.80 -2.13 -12.74
CA SER A 90 1.63 -1.20 -13.48
C SER A 90 2.72 -1.92 -14.27
N ILE A 91 3.06 -1.36 -15.43
CA ILE A 91 4.21 -1.73 -16.24
C ILE A 91 5.03 -0.46 -16.45
N ASP A 92 6.26 -0.47 -16.00
CA ASP A 92 7.14 0.70 -16.06
C ASP A 92 7.48 1.07 -17.51
N LYS A 93 7.34 2.35 -17.85
CA LYS A 93 7.76 2.91 -19.14
C LYS A 93 9.16 3.47 -19.10
N MET A 94 9.70 3.67 -17.89
CA MET A 94 11.04 4.16 -17.62
C MET A 94 11.53 3.59 -16.29
N PHE A 95 12.82 3.76 -16.03
CA PHE A 95 13.35 3.39 -14.71
C PHE A 95 12.81 4.33 -13.63
N ILE A 96 12.18 3.76 -12.62
CA ILE A 96 11.69 4.44 -11.41
C ILE A 96 12.12 3.61 -10.22
N SER A 97 12.83 4.21 -9.26
CA SER A 97 13.29 3.49 -8.07
C SER A 97 12.12 2.98 -7.23
N GLU A 98 12.34 1.91 -6.47
CA GLU A 98 11.33 1.32 -5.58
C GLU A 98 10.72 2.36 -4.62
N LYS A 99 11.56 3.24 -4.06
CA LYS A 99 11.11 4.28 -3.13
C LYS A 99 10.24 5.33 -3.83
N ALA A 100 10.60 5.72 -5.05
CA ALA A 100 9.78 6.63 -5.84
C ALA A 100 8.44 5.98 -6.23
N LYS A 101 8.41 4.69 -6.57
CA LYS A 101 7.16 3.94 -6.80
C LYS A 101 6.28 3.87 -5.55
N GLN A 102 6.87 3.64 -4.37
CA GLN A 102 6.14 3.67 -3.09
C GLN A 102 5.49 5.03 -2.85
N PHE A 103 6.23 6.12 -3.12
CA PHE A 103 5.70 7.48 -3.03
C PHE A 103 4.52 7.69 -3.98
N ILE A 104 4.70 7.36 -5.27
CA ILE A 104 3.63 7.46 -6.28
C ILE A 104 2.42 6.60 -5.90
N CYS A 105 2.64 5.40 -5.39
CA CYS A 105 1.56 4.52 -4.95
C CYS A 105 0.69 5.18 -3.87
N CYS A 106 1.28 5.85 -2.88
CA CYS A 106 0.52 6.59 -1.86
C CYS A 106 -0.32 7.73 -2.47
N ILE A 107 0.22 8.45 -3.45
CA ILE A 107 -0.52 9.51 -4.15
C ILE A 107 -1.67 8.92 -4.98
N LEU A 108 -1.39 7.84 -5.73
CA LEU A 108 -2.40 7.13 -6.51
C LEU A 108 -3.55 6.64 -5.63
N ASP A 109 -3.26 5.99 -4.51
CA ASP A 109 -4.28 5.52 -3.57
C ASP A 109 -5.18 6.68 -3.12
N GLY A 110 -4.57 7.80 -2.71
CA GLY A 110 -5.30 8.99 -2.27
C GLY A 110 -6.17 9.64 -3.36
N VAL A 111 -5.79 9.56 -4.63
CA VAL A 111 -6.54 10.12 -5.77
C VAL A 111 -7.62 9.15 -6.23
N LEU A 112 -7.26 7.89 -6.50
CA LEU A 112 -8.11 6.92 -7.14
C LEU A 112 -9.25 6.43 -6.24
N THR A 113 -9.01 6.27 -4.94
CA THR A 113 -10.06 5.87 -3.97
C THR A 113 -11.15 6.92 -3.78
N ARG A 114 -10.86 8.18 -4.08
CA ARG A 114 -11.87 9.27 -4.07
C ARG A 114 -12.65 9.40 -5.36
N LYS A 115 -12.08 8.90 -6.47
CA LYS A 115 -12.64 9.05 -7.82
C LYS A 115 -13.40 7.81 -8.27
N TYR A 116 -12.89 6.62 -7.92
CA TYR A 116 -13.45 5.36 -8.37
C TYR A 116 -14.23 4.64 -7.26
N SER A 117 -15.27 3.95 -7.66
CA SER A 117 -16.21 3.23 -6.79
C SER A 117 -16.69 1.94 -7.45
N TYR A 118 -17.64 1.27 -6.81
CA TYR A 118 -18.32 0.13 -7.42
C TYR A 118 -19.06 0.50 -8.72
N GLU A 119 -19.65 1.69 -8.77
CA GLU A 119 -20.40 2.19 -9.92
C GLU A 119 -19.45 2.75 -10.99
N GLU A 120 -18.43 3.49 -10.58
CA GLU A 120 -17.42 4.09 -11.48
C GLU A 120 -16.11 3.32 -11.38
N LYS A 121 -16.02 2.20 -12.10
CA LYS A 121 -14.88 1.28 -12.05
C LYS A 121 -13.61 1.88 -12.66
N CYS A 122 -12.49 1.62 -12.03
CA CYS A 122 -11.17 1.86 -12.60
C CYS A 122 -10.86 0.86 -13.72
N SER A 123 -10.15 1.29 -14.75
CA SER A 123 -9.64 0.43 -15.83
C SER A 123 -8.20 0.82 -16.18
N PRO A 124 -7.45 -0.03 -16.91
CA PRO A 124 -6.12 0.33 -17.40
C PRO A 124 -6.10 1.67 -18.12
N GLU A 125 -7.05 1.90 -19.03
CA GLU A 125 -7.15 3.12 -19.84
C GLU A 125 -7.48 4.35 -18.99
N LYS A 126 -8.35 4.19 -17.98
CA LYS A 126 -8.70 5.27 -17.06
C LYS A 126 -7.50 5.61 -16.17
N ALA A 127 -6.86 4.61 -15.56
CA ALA A 127 -5.69 4.80 -14.70
C ALA A 127 -4.55 5.52 -15.44
N THR A 128 -4.30 5.17 -16.70
CA THR A 128 -3.28 5.80 -17.55
C THR A 128 -3.58 7.29 -17.81
N LYS A 129 -4.85 7.66 -17.91
CA LYS A 129 -5.28 9.04 -18.17
C LYS A 129 -5.39 9.91 -16.92
N GLU A 130 -5.23 9.32 -15.73
CA GLU A 130 -5.28 10.09 -14.49
C GLU A 130 -4.11 11.06 -14.38
N LYS A 131 -4.37 12.16 -13.68
CA LYS A 131 -3.35 13.13 -13.29
C LYS A 131 -3.11 13.03 -11.80
N ILE A 132 -1.86 13.09 -11.43
CA ILE A 132 -1.41 13.12 -10.04
C ILE A 132 -0.48 14.31 -9.81
N LEU A 133 -0.55 14.87 -8.59
CA LEU A 133 0.38 15.90 -8.16
C LEU A 133 1.65 15.24 -7.63
N LEU A 134 2.81 15.58 -8.17
CA LEU A 134 4.11 15.10 -7.70
C LEU A 134 5.07 16.27 -7.48
N PRO A 135 6.05 16.12 -6.58
CA PRO A 135 7.17 17.05 -6.47
C PRO A 135 7.82 17.27 -7.82
N ALA A 136 8.12 18.50 -8.18
CA ALA A 136 8.73 18.85 -9.44
C ALA A 136 10.04 19.60 -9.25
N THR A 137 11.00 19.36 -10.12
CA THR A 137 12.24 20.14 -10.23
C THR A 137 11.96 21.54 -10.78
N PRO A 138 12.89 22.49 -10.65
CA PRO A 138 12.76 23.79 -11.31
C PRO A 138 12.54 23.71 -12.83
N ALA A 139 13.06 22.65 -13.48
CA ALA A 139 12.84 22.40 -14.91
C ALA A 139 11.43 21.87 -15.22
N GLY A 140 10.63 21.55 -14.19
CA GLY A 140 9.25 21.07 -14.38
C GLY A 140 9.13 19.56 -14.55
N GLU A 141 10.20 18.81 -14.38
CA GLU A 141 10.19 17.34 -14.39
C GLU A 141 9.95 16.79 -12.98
N PRO A 142 9.47 15.52 -12.82
CA PRO A 142 9.30 14.91 -11.52
C PRO A 142 10.60 14.89 -10.72
N ASP A 143 10.55 15.30 -9.46
CA ASP A 143 11.72 15.23 -8.57
C ASP A 143 11.82 13.84 -7.91
N TRP A 144 12.40 12.91 -8.68
CA TRP A 144 12.63 11.52 -8.24
C TRP A 144 13.47 11.44 -6.98
N LYS A 145 14.48 12.33 -6.87
CA LYS A 145 15.36 12.36 -5.71
C LYS A 145 14.62 12.75 -4.44
N TYR A 146 13.76 13.76 -4.53
CA TYR A 146 12.92 14.17 -3.40
C TYR A 146 12.02 13.01 -2.95
N MET A 147 11.30 12.37 -3.88
CA MET A 147 10.39 11.25 -3.58
C MET A 147 11.13 10.10 -2.89
N GLU A 148 12.31 9.76 -3.40
CA GLU A 148 13.14 8.70 -2.83
C GLU A 148 13.63 9.05 -1.42
N MET A 149 14.17 10.25 -1.22
CA MET A 149 14.64 10.71 0.08
C MET A 149 13.52 10.78 1.12
N TYR A 150 12.35 11.26 0.70
CA TYR A 150 11.17 11.31 1.56
C TYR A 150 10.78 9.91 2.06
N MET A 151 10.68 8.93 1.17
CA MET A 151 10.30 7.55 1.55
C MET A 151 11.35 6.87 2.42
N ARG A 152 12.66 7.13 2.18
CA ARG A 152 13.72 6.66 3.08
C ARG A 152 13.57 7.25 4.48
N GLY A 153 13.23 8.53 4.60
CA GLY A 153 12.95 9.18 5.88
C GLY A 153 11.75 8.56 6.61
N VAL A 154 10.67 8.32 5.90
CA VAL A 154 9.47 7.63 6.46
C VAL A 154 9.82 6.24 6.98
N GLU A 155 10.59 5.47 6.19
CA GLU A 155 11.02 4.12 6.57
C GLU A 155 11.92 4.13 7.80
N ALA A 156 12.86 5.07 7.89
CA ALA A 156 13.74 5.22 9.05
C ALA A 156 12.94 5.50 10.34
N ILE A 157 11.99 6.44 10.28
CA ILE A 157 11.10 6.75 11.41
C ILE A 157 10.25 5.53 11.81
N ALA A 158 9.73 4.79 10.84
CA ALA A 158 8.95 3.59 11.12
C ALA A 158 9.79 2.51 11.81
N LYS A 159 11.00 2.25 11.33
CA LYS A 159 11.95 1.30 11.95
C LYS A 159 12.31 1.69 13.39
N GLU A 160 12.58 2.96 13.64
CA GLU A 160 12.87 3.47 14.98
C GLU A 160 11.68 3.23 15.93
N LYS A 161 10.46 3.58 15.51
CA LYS A 161 9.25 3.38 16.32
C LYS A 161 9.00 1.90 16.61
N ILE A 162 9.17 1.01 15.63
CA ILE A 162 9.03 -0.44 15.84
C ILE A 162 10.06 -0.91 16.86
N ALA A 163 11.32 -0.49 16.75
CA ALA A 163 12.37 -0.89 17.70
C ALA A 163 12.05 -0.44 19.14
N LEU A 164 11.54 0.78 19.30
CA LEU A 164 11.11 1.30 20.61
C LEU A 164 9.95 0.48 21.20
N LEU A 165 8.95 0.14 20.39
CA LEU A 165 7.82 -0.68 20.83
C LEU A 165 8.25 -2.10 21.20
N THR A 166 9.16 -2.70 20.45
CA THR A 166 9.72 -4.03 20.75
C THR A 166 10.46 -4.04 22.06
N LYS A 167 11.29 -3.03 22.36
CA LYS A 167 11.98 -2.89 23.65
C LYS A 167 10.99 -2.77 24.81
N LYS A 168 9.96 -1.92 24.67
CA LYS A 168 8.95 -1.72 25.71
C LYS A 168 8.16 -2.98 26.03
N ASN A 169 7.89 -3.84 25.02
CA ASN A 169 7.20 -5.11 25.22
C ASN A 169 8.08 -6.20 25.85
N GLN A 170 9.42 -6.00 25.90
CA GLN A 170 10.37 -6.92 26.53
C GLN A 170 10.70 -6.54 27.99
N GLU A 171 10.31 -5.33 28.44
CA GLU A 171 10.43 -4.95 29.85
C GLU A 171 9.43 -5.78 30.68
N PRO A 172 9.87 -6.47 31.75
CA PRO A 172 8.96 -7.21 32.61
C PRO A 172 7.95 -6.23 33.20
N VAL A 173 6.68 -6.58 33.11
CA VAL A 173 5.62 -5.86 33.80
C VAL A 173 5.98 -5.83 35.27
N GLN A 174 6.39 -4.66 35.81
CA GLN A 174 6.54 -4.51 37.26
C GLN A 174 5.16 -4.85 37.84
N GLN A 175 5.11 -5.93 38.61
CA GLN A 175 3.93 -6.28 39.41
C GLN A 175 3.66 -5.06 40.33
N THR A 176 2.70 -4.24 39.92
CA THR A 176 2.10 -3.29 40.82
C THR A 176 1.50 -4.13 41.94
N ASN A 177 2.01 -3.94 43.17
CA ASN A 177 1.52 -4.54 44.36
C ASN A 177 -0.03 -4.53 44.34
N LEU A 178 -0.63 -5.70 44.20
CA LEU A 178 -2.05 -5.88 44.44
C LEU A 178 -2.28 -5.43 45.88
N VAL A 179 -2.88 -4.28 46.05
CA VAL A 179 -3.41 -3.85 47.35
C VAL A 179 -4.40 -4.90 47.76
N ASN A 180 -4.04 -5.65 48.77
CA ASN A 180 -4.87 -6.73 49.34
C ASN A 180 -6.06 -6.02 50.04
N TYR A 181 -7.18 -5.86 49.34
CA TYR A 181 -8.42 -5.46 49.95
C TYR A 181 -8.87 -6.61 50.81
N GLY A 182 -8.63 -6.47 52.12
CA GLY A 182 -9.05 -7.43 53.14
C GLY A 182 -10.53 -7.79 52.97
N THR A 183 -10.81 -9.07 53.05
CA THR A 183 -12.16 -9.67 53.09
C THR A 183 -13.02 -8.91 54.09
N VAL A 184 -13.98 -8.10 53.62
CA VAL A 184 -15.04 -7.57 54.47
C VAL A 184 -16.03 -8.71 54.73
N ASN A 185 -16.03 -9.22 55.93
CA ASN A 185 -16.97 -10.23 56.41
C ASN A 185 -18.34 -9.55 56.59
N ILE A 186 -19.31 -9.79 55.68
CA ILE A 186 -20.69 -9.30 55.77
C ILE A 186 -21.60 -10.47 56.27
N TYR A 187 -21.28 -11.04 57.40
CA TYR A 187 -22.22 -11.87 58.13
C TYR A 187 -22.00 -11.68 59.63
N GLU A 188 -22.67 -10.67 60.21
CA GLU A 188 -23.12 -10.70 61.60
C GLU A 188 -24.36 -9.82 61.75
N LYS A 189 -25.46 -10.53 62.08
CA LYS A 189 -26.77 -10.19 62.61
C LYS A 189 -27.83 -9.71 61.63
#